data_75d4e056961193be3fc581ae8d98698e
#
_entry.id   75d4e056961193be3fc581ae8d98698e
#
_cell.length_a   1.000
_cell.length_b   1.000
_cell.length_c   1.000
_cell.angle_alpha   90.00
_cell.angle_beta   90.00
_cell.angle_gamma   90.00
#
_symmetry.space_group_name_H-M   'P 1'
#
loop_
_entity.id
_entity.type
_entity.pdbx_description
1 polymer ?
#
loop_
_entity_poly.entity_id
_entity_poly.type
_entity_poly.pdbx_seq_one_letter_code
_entity_poly.pdbx_strand_id
1 'polypeptide(L)'
;MDNKFITEYYERHDEDSRLASLHGRVEFLTTVKYVEKQLFEGAKILEIGAATGRYSHYFARSGYEVDAVELMPCNIEVFKKNTQLGEKITVTEGNACDMGFIPSEKYDITLLLGPMYHLYTEEDQRKALSEAIRVTKK
;
A
#
# COMPACT_ATOMS: atom_id res chain seq x y z
N MET A 1 17.25 3.02 6.41
CA MET A 1 16.78 3.30 5.02
C MET A 1 17.09 4.76 4.71
N ASP A 2 17.81 5.03 3.64
CA ASP A 2 18.03 6.41 3.20
C ASP A 2 16.83 6.88 2.39
N ASN A 3 16.01 7.73 2.97
CA ASN A 3 14.78 8.21 2.36
C ASN A 3 15.01 9.26 1.26
N LYS A 4 16.25 9.78 1.13
CA LYS A 4 16.55 10.86 0.18
C LYS A 4 16.31 10.43 -1.28
N PHE A 5 16.79 9.25 -1.65
CA PHE A 5 16.58 8.72 -3.01
C PHE A 5 15.11 8.45 -3.32
N ILE A 6 14.36 7.98 -2.33
CA ILE A 6 12.92 7.72 -2.48
C ILE A 6 12.19 9.05 -2.68
N THR A 7 12.52 10.06 -1.89
CA THR A 7 11.94 11.41 -2.02
C THR A 7 12.20 11.98 -3.41
N GLU A 8 13.47 11.98 -3.86
CA GLU A 8 13.85 12.47 -5.19
C GLU A 8 13.17 11.69 -6.32
N TYR A 9 12.97 10.38 -6.16
CA TYR A 9 12.28 9.55 -7.13
C TYR A 9 10.83 9.99 -7.30
N TYR A 10 10.06 10.09 -6.21
CA TYR A 10 8.63 10.43 -6.26
C TYR A 10 8.36 11.90 -6.60
N GLU A 11 9.28 12.81 -6.33
CA GLU A 11 9.20 14.21 -6.79
C GLU A 11 9.33 14.32 -8.31
N ARG A 12 10.00 13.36 -8.96
CA ARG A 12 10.24 13.34 -10.41
C ARG A 12 9.30 12.43 -11.19
N HIS A 13 8.61 11.49 -10.52
CA HIS A 13 7.78 10.48 -11.17
C HIS A 13 6.34 10.59 -10.70
N ASP A 14 5.44 10.64 -11.67
CA ASP A 14 4.01 10.60 -11.43
C ASP A 14 3.56 9.14 -11.26
N GLU A 15 3.49 8.67 -10.00
CA GLU A 15 3.04 7.32 -9.66
C GLU A 15 1.58 7.07 -10.04
N ASP A 16 0.73 8.10 -10.05
CA ASP A 16 -0.67 7.96 -10.44
C ASP A 16 -0.78 7.60 -11.92
N SER A 17 0.03 8.24 -12.78
CA SER A 17 0.05 7.91 -14.21
C SER A 17 0.82 6.63 -14.53
N ARG A 18 1.76 6.17 -13.69
CA ARG A 18 2.49 4.93 -13.92
C ARG A 18 1.57 3.73 -14.08
N LEU A 19 0.61 3.55 -13.18
CA LEU A 19 -0.36 2.45 -13.22
C LEU A 19 -1.47 2.65 -14.28
N ALA A 20 -1.60 3.85 -14.84
CA ALA A 20 -2.50 4.14 -15.95
C ALA A 20 -1.89 3.82 -17.32
N SER A 21 -0.56 3.63 -17.43
CA SER A 21 0.10 3.15 -18.64
C SER A 21 -0.34 1.75 -19.03
N LEU A 22 -0.08 1.33 -20.29
CA LEU A 22 -0.45 -0.02 -20.75
C LEU A 22 0.18 -1.12 -19.87
N HIS A 23 1.47 -1.01 -19.57
CA HIS A 23 2.16 -1.96 -18.69
C HIS A 23 1.64 -1.90 -17.25
N GLY A 24 1.42 -0.71 -16.72
CA GLY A 24 0.85 -0.51 -15.39
C GLY A 24 -0.56 -1.06 -15.25
N ARG A 25 -1.37 -1.00 -16.31
CA ARG A 25 -2.72 -1.61 -16.33
C ARG A 25 -2.67 -3.13 -16.25
N VAL A 26 -1.75 -3.76 -16.97
CA VAL A 26 -1.55 -5.22 -16.91
C VAL A 26 -1.10 -5.63 -15.51
N GLU A 27 -0.11 -4.95 -14.94
CA GLU A 27 0.34 -5.16 -13.56
C GLU A 27 -0.81 -5.03 -12.57
N PHE A 28 -1.57 -3.95 -12.66
CA PHE A 28 -2.70 -3.67 -11.79
C PHE A 28 -3.78 -4.76 -11.87
N LEU A 29 -4.27 -5.07 -13.06
CA LEU A 29 -5.33 -6.07 -13.25
C LEU A 29 -4.88 -7.47 -12.82
N THR A 30 -3.64 -7.83 -13.07
CA THR A 30 -3.08 -9.12 -12.65
C THR A 30 -3.02 -9.21 -11.13
N THR A 31 -2.49 -8.18 -10.48
CA THR A 31 -2.39 -8.13 -9.01
C THR A 31 -3.77 -8.19 -8.37
N VAL A 32 -4.72 -7.37 -8.85
CA VAL A 32 -6.11 -7.38 -8.36
C VAL A 32 -6.72 -8.76 -8.47
N LYS A 33 -6.58 -9.43 -9.61
CA LYS A 33 -7.10 -10.78 -9.82
C LYS A 33 -6.58 -11.80 -8.80
N TYR A 34 -5.28 -11.72 -8.44
CA TYR A 34 -4.71 -12.61 -7.44
C TYR A 34 -5.20 -12.29 -6.02
N VAL A 35 -5.32 -11.02 -5.68
CA VAL A 35 -5.82 -10.57 -4.37
C VAL A 35 -7.29 -10.96 -4.21
N GLU A 36 -8.12 -10.73 -5.21
CA GLU A 36 -9.55 -11.07 -5.19
C GLU A 36 -9.84 -12.55 -4.89
N LYS A 37 -8.96 -13.45 -5.30
CA LYS A 37 -9.07 -14.87 -4.96
C LYS A 37 -8.96 -15.19 -3.47
N GLN A 38 -8.36 -14.29 -2.70
CA GLN A 38 -8.15 -14.45 -1.26
C GLN A 38 -9.16 -13.65 -0.43
N LEU A 39 -9.94 -12.77 -1.07
CA LEU A 39 -10.90 -11.92 -0.39
C LEU A 39 -12.18 -12.70 -0.02
N PHE A 40 -12.75 -12.33 1.09
CA PHE A 40 -14.06 -12.78 1.56
C PHE A 40 -14.86 -11.59 2.09
N GLU A 41 -16.17 -11.73 2.22
CA GLU A 41 -17.04 -10.66 2.69
C GLU A 41 -16.61 -10.16 4.08
N GLY A 42 -16.41 -8.85 4.21
CA GLY A 42 -15.96 -8.21 5.45
C GLY A 42 -14.45 -8.27 5.71
N ALA A 43 -13.66 -8.79 4.77
CA ALA A 43 -12.20 -8.79 4.90
C ALA A 43 -11.65 -7.38 5.08
N LYS A 44 -10.69 -7.24 6.00
CA LYS A 44 -9.95 -6.01 6.29
C LYS A 44 -8.60 -6.04 5.61
N ILE A 45 -8.30 -5.03 4.82
CA ILE A 45 -7.09 -4.97 3.98
C ILE A 45 -6.15 -3.88 4.51
N LEU A 46 -4.86 -4.19 4.56
CA LEU A 46 -3.79 -3.20 4.71
C LEU A 46 -2.97 -3.16 3.42
N GLU A 47 -2.71 -1.96 2.91
CA GLU A 47 -1.69 -1.74 1.89
C GLU A 47 -0.52 -0.96 2.47
N ILE A 48 0.67 -1.55 2.45
CA ILE A 48 1.91 -0.94 2.90
C ILE A 48 2.65 -0.38 1.69
N GLY A 49 2.97 0.91 1.73
CA GLY A 49 3.55 1.62 0.60
C GLY A 49 2.52 1.86 -0.51
N ALA A 50 1.39 2.41 -0.13
CA ALA A 50 0.22 2.54 -1.01
C ALA A 50 0.40 3.56 -2.15
N ALA A 51 1.45 4.38 -2.13
CA ALA A 51 1.67 5.48 -3.06
C ALA A 51 0.41 6.36 -3.16
N THR A 52 -0.12 6.58 -4.35
CA THR A 52 -1.33 7.38 -4.58
C THR A 52 -2.64 6.61 -4.34
N GLY A 53 -2.54 5.33 -3.95
CA GLY A 53 -3.67 4.54 -3.48
C GLY A 53 -4.45 3.78 -4.55
N ARG A 54 -3.85 3.46 -5.69
CA ARG A 54 -4.54 2.79 -6.79
C ARG A 54 -5.23 1.49 -6.36
N TYR A 55 -4.53 0.60 -5.67
CA TYR A 55 -5.09 -0.64 -5.16
C TYR A 55 -6.03 -0.39 -3.98
N SER A 56 -5.63 0.45 -3.04
CA SER A 56 -6.44 0.79 -1.87
C SER A 56 -7.81 1.33 -2.24
N HIS A 57 -7.87 2.28 -3.17
CA HIS A 57 -9.14 2.83 -3.66
C HIS A 57 -9.97 1.80 -4.41
N TYR A 58 -9.34 0.96 -5.21
CA TYR A 58 -10.05 -0.11 -5.93
C TYR A 58 -10.79 -1.03 -4.95
N PHE A 59 -10.11 -1.52 -3.93
CA PHE A 59 -10.72 -2.41 -2.94
C PHE A 59 -11.74 -1.70 -2.05
N ALA A 60 -11.49 -0.45 -1.66
CA ALA A 60 -12.46 0.35 -0.92
C ALA A 60 -13.75 0.60 -1.74
N ARG A 61 -13.63 0.89 -3.02
CA ARG A 61 -14.77 1.02 -3.95
C ARG A 61 -15.51 -0.30 -4.17
N SER A 62 -14.82 -1.41 -4.00
CA SER A 62 -15.41 -2.76 -4.04
C SER A 62 -16.11 -3.15 -2.71
N GLY A 63 -16.12 -2.26 -1.71
CA GLY A 63 -16.85 -2.44 -0.46
C GLY A 63 -16.02 -2.95 0.72
N TYR A 64 -14.71 -3.10 0.55
CA TYR A 64 -13.81 -3.53 1.65
C TYR A 64 -13.37 -2.35 2.51
N GLU A 65 -13.06 -2.62 3.77
CA GLU A 65 -12.39 -1.67 4.64
C GLU A 65 -10.88 -1.74 4.38
N VAL A 66 -10.27 -0.61 4.04
CA VAL A 66 -8.86 -0.53 3.66
C VAL A 66 -8.14 0.51 4.52
N ASP A 67 -7.08 0.09 5.18
CA ASP A 67 -6.09 0.99 5.76
C ASP A 67 -4.84 0.99 4.88
N ALA A 68 -4.26 2.17 4.67
CA ALA A 68 -3.04 2.34 3.90
C ALA A 68 -1.95 2.99 4.77
N VAL A 69 -0.71 2.58 4.54
CA VAL A 69 0.49 3.21 5.08
C VAL A 69 1.34 3.69 3.91
N GLU A 70 1.74 4.94 3.93
CA GLU A 70 2.58 5.55 2.90
C GLU A 70 3.66 6.43 3.53
N LEU A 71 4.87 6.36 3.01
CA LEU A 71 6.01 7.09 3.55
C LEU A 71 6.06 8.55 3.08
N MET A 72 5.61 8.81 1.84
CA MET A 72 5.81 10.09 1.17
C MET A 72 4.60 11.02 1.32
N PRO A 73 4.76 12.20 1.96
CA PRO A 73 3.65 13.15 2.09
C PRO A 73 3.00 13.56 0.76
N CYS A 74 3.78 13.72 -0.32
CA CYS A 74 3.25 14.06 -1.64
C CYS A 74 2.29 12.99 -2.17
N ASN A 75 2.59 11.71 -1.97
CA ASN A 75 1.70 10.61 -2.34
C ASN A 75 0.44 10.60 -1.49
N ILE A 76 0.58 10.86 -0.18
CA ILE A 76 -0.56 10.92 0.74
C ILE A 76 -1.55 12.03 0.33
N GLU A 77 -1.05 13.18 -0.11
CA GLU A 77 -1.91 14.26 -0.60
C GLU A 77 -2.72 13.83 -1.83
N VAL A 78 -2.09 13.17 -2.79
CA VAL A 78 -2.78 12.64 -3.98
C VAL A 78 -3.76 11.53 -3.58
N PHE A 79 -3.35 10.64 -2.69
CA PHE A 79 -4.21 9.59 -2.14
C PHE A 79 -5.51 10.18 -1.57
N LYS A 80 -5.40 11.20 -0.74
CA LYS A 80 -6.55 11.89 -0.13
C LYS A 80 -7.43 12.58 -1.17
N LYS A 81 -6.85 13.22 -2.19
CA LYS A 81 -7.60 13.83 -3.30
C LYS A 81 -8.39 12.80 -4.11
N ASN A 82 -7.87 11.60 -4.26
CA ASN A 82 -8.51 10.51 -5.00
C ASN A 82 -9.59 9.78 -4.18
N THR A 83 -9.67 10.02 -2.88
CA THR A 83 -10.66 9.40 -2.02
C THR A 83 -12.06 9.90 -2.35
N GLN A 84 -13.00 8.99 -2.56
CA GLN A 84 -14.40 9.28 -2.89
C GLN A 84 -15.30 9.09 -1.68
N LEU A 85 -16.44 9.78 -1.70
CA LEU A 85 -17.46 9.62 -0.68
C LEU A 85 -17.95 8.17 -0.61
N GLY A 86 -18.04 7.61 0.60
CA GLY A 86 -18.49 6.26 0.85
C GLY A 86 -17.38 5.20 0.90
N GLU A 87 -16.15 5.53 0.50
CA GLU A 87 -15.01 4.65 0.70
C GLU A 87 -14.67 4.53 2.19
N LYS A 88 -14.56 3.29 2.69
CA LYS A 88 -14.05 3.00 4.04
C LYS A 88 -12.53 2.86 3.97
N ILE A 89 -11.84 3.97 3.88
CA ILE A 89 -10.41 4.02 3.62
C ILE A 89 -9.72 5.03 4.53
N THR A 90 -8.54 4.67 5.00
CA THR A 90 -7.63 5.57 5.73
C THR A 90 -6.24 5.51 5.11
N VAL A 91 -5.47 6.58 5.27
CA VAL A 91 -4.03 6.60 4.95
C VAL A 91 -3.28 7.25 6.09
N THR A 92 -2.22 6.60 6.53
CA THR A 92 -1.34 7.06 7.61
C THR A 92 0.09 7.16 7.09
N GLU A 93 0.79 8.23 7.43
CA GLU A 93 2.22 8.34 7.17
C GLU A 93 2.97 7.33 8.04
N GLY A 94 3.83 6.54 7.41
CA GLY A 94 4.60 5.52 8.13
C GLY A 94 5.62 4.81 7.27
N ASN A 95 6.55 4.15 7.96
CA ASN A 95 7.62 3.36 7.37
C ASN A 95 7.28 1.87 7.45
N ALA A 96 7.40 1.17 6.34
CA ALA A 96 7.16 -0.28 6.25
C ALA A 96 8.02 -1.10 7.24
N CYS A 97 9.20 -0.59 7.61
CA CYS A 97 10.12 -1.25 8.54
C CYS A 97 9.78 -1.01 10.02
N ASP A 98 8.86 -0.11 10.31
CA ASP A 98 8.45 0.25 11.68
C ASP A 98 7.00 0.71 11.69
N MET A 99 6.09 -0.23 11.91
CA MET A 99 4.66 0.03 12.01
C MET A 99 4.11 -0.27 13.40
N GLY A 100 4.90 0.05 14.44
CA GLY A 100 4.53 -0.18 15.84
C GLY A 100 3.20 0.46 16.27
N PHE A 101 2.70 1.45 15.52
CA PHE A 101 1.39 2.07 15.71
C PHE A 101 0.21 1.20 15.26
N ILE A 102 0.47 0.09 14.55
CA ILE A 102 -0.55 -0.88 14.13
C ILE A 102 -0.49 -2.11 15.05
N PRO A 103 -1.62 -2.53 15.66
CA PRO A 103 -1.68 -3.75 16.44
C PRO A 103 -1.35 -5.00 15.62
N SER A 104 -0.84 -6.04 16.28
CA SER A 104 -0.66 -7.35 15.66
C SER A 104 -1.99 -7.99 15.28
N GLU A 105 -1.99 -8.81 14.23
CA GLU A 105 -3.15 -9.62 13.82
C GLU A 105 -4.44 -8.80 13.57
N LYS A 106 -4.29 -7.59 13.02
CA LYS A 106 -5.43 -6.70 12.75
C LYS A 106 -6.09 -6.96 11.40
N TYR A 107 -5.32 -7.31 10.37
CA TYR A 107 -5.79 -7.41 9.00
C TYR A 107 -5.92 -8.83 8.50
N ASP A 108 -6.89 -9.06 7.62
CA ASP A 108 -7.09 -10.36 6.97
C ASP A 108 -6.15 -10.54 5.79
N ILE A 109 -5.86 -9.45 5.08
CA ILE A 109 -4.92 -9.41 3.96
C ILE A 109 -4.02 -8.18 4.08
N THR A 110 -2.72 -8.38 3.88
CA THR A 110 -1.74 -7.30 3.80
C THR A 110 -1.03 -7.33 2.46
N LEU A 111 -1.05 -6.20 1.77
CA LEU A 111 -0.34 -5.99 0.51
C LEU A 111 0.98 -5.27 0.79
N LEU A 112 2.08 -5.88 0.42
CA LEU A 112 3.43 -5.32 0.51
C LEU A 112 4.07 -5.39 -0.88
N LEU A 113 3.72 -4.45 -1.74
CA LEU A 113 4.11 -4.45 -3.15
C LEU A 113 5.24 -3.45 -3.43
N GLY A 114 4.96 -2.16 -3.29
CA GLY A 114 5.87 -1.09 -3.64
C GLY A 114 7.14 -0.98 -2.79
N PRO A 115 7.09 -1.09 -1.45
CA PRO A 115 8.26 -0.84 -0.60
C PRO A 115 9.46 -1.73 -0.89
N MET A 116 9.23 -2.96 -1.33
CA MET A 116 10.32 -3.91 -1.60
C MET A 116 11.27 -3.45 -2.71
N TYR A 117 10.82 -2.59 -3.63
CA TYR A 117 11.66 -1.98 -4.66
C TYR A 117 12.64 -0.93 -4.11
N HIS A 118 12.35 -0.35 -2.94
CA HIS A 118 13.11 0.73 -2.31
C HIS A 118 13.91 0.28 -1.09
N LEU A 119 13.78 -0.98 -0.69
CA LEU A 119 14.51 -1.56 0.44
C LEU A 119 15.73 -2.31 -0.09
N TYR A 120 16.89 -1.65 -0.07
CA TYR A 120 18.11 -2.14 -0.70
C TYR A 120 18.92 -3.08 0.19
N THR A 121 18.67 -3.10 1.50
CA THR A 121 19.37 -3.98 2.43
C THR A 121 18.48 -5.17 2.82
N GLU A 122 19.11 -6.32 3.01
CA GLU A 122 18.40 -7.51 3.50
C GLU A 122 17.77 -7.27 4.87
N GLU A 123 18.41 -6.48 5.72
CA GLU A 123 17.89 -6.13 7.04
C GLU A 123 16.57 -5.36 6.94
N ASP A 124 16.50 -4.33 6.09
CA ASP A 124 15.27 -3.54 5.88
C ASP A 124 14.17 -4.38 5.23
N GLN A 125 14.52 -5.22 4.26
CA GLN A 125 13.56 -6.14 3.65
C GLN A 125 12.96 -7.10 4.68
N ARG A 126 13.79 -7.66 5.56
CA ARG A 126 13.35 -8.54 6.65
C ARG A 126 12.47 -7.81 7.66
N LYS A 127 12.80 -6.57 8.02
CA LYS A 127 11.98 -5.74 8.91
C LYS A 127 10.59 -5.50 8.32
N ALA A 128 10.51 -5.05 7.07
CA ALA A 128 9.24 -4.80 6.40
C ALA A 128 8.38 -6.05 6.29
N LEU A 129 8.98 -7.19 5.94
CA LEU A 129 8.29 -8.46 5.86
C LEU A 129 7.80 -8.92 7.25
N SER A 130 8.62 -8.78 8.28
CA SER A 130 8.25 -9.11 9.66
C SER A 130 7.09 -8.27 10.17
N GLU A 131 7.07 -6.98 9.87
CA GLU A 131 5.96 -6.09 10.21
C GLU A 131 4.68 -6.48 9.46
N ALA A 132 4.77 -6.77 8.16
CA ALA A 132 3.63 -7.24 7.37
C ALA A 132 3.03 -8.54 7.95
N ILE A 133 3.89 -9.50 8.31
CA ILE A 133 3.46 -10.76 8.96
C ILE A 133 2.83 -10.49 10.33
N ARG A 134 3.43 -9.61 11.13
CA ARG A 134 2.94 -9.29 12.48
C ARG A 134 1.51 -8.73 12.48
N VAL A 135 1.22 -7.82 11.55
CA VAL A 135 -0.08 -7.14 11.47
C VAL A 135 -1.17 -7.96 10.79
N THR A 136 -0.79 -9.04 10.12
CA THR A 136 -1.72 -9.95 9.45
C THR A 136 -2.16 -11.08 10.37
N LYS A 137 -3.45 -11.39 10.38
CA LYS A 137 -4.01 -12.54 11.11
C LYS A 137 -3.42 -13.86 10.61
N LYS A 138 -3.30 -14.84 11.51
CA LYS A 138 -2.84 -16.20 11.19
C LYS A 138 -3.97 -17.04 10.61
#